data_c0f5f80bfc9c797abbc6eb47fa89bedf
#
_entry.id   c0f5f80bfc9c797abbc6eb47fa89bedf
#
_cell.length_a   1.000
_cell.length_b   1.000
_cell.length_c   1.000
_cell.angle_alpha   90.00
_cell.angle_beta   90.00
_cell.angle_gamma   90.00
#
_symmetry.space_group_name_H-M   'P 1'
#
loop_
_entity.id
_entity.type
_entity.pdbx_description
1 polymer ?
#
loop_
_entity_poly.entity_id
_entity_poly.type
_entity_poly.pdbx_seq_one_letter_code
_entity_poly.pdbx_strand_id
1 'polypeptide(L)'
;MKKIALYAIAVAFVGLLAGCLDDDNNYNYKPVNDIQGGSYNFENFAYEYSIFSGQELKLEPTFKFTIDSIRPDVSYEWYVNHQLLPEETGPTYTFKSDKSGSYEVTFAVQDNKSGIKFAKSTNVKVRSIYQRGWAILSDENGRSVLHFIIPDTYKYEVTYDGTTFTRDSLVYHEVRRDVVPNLGTNPVGLMDNLGDMDYDNEYGIEVYDELVVKQDIWAELNGNTLEREVYTYQEFGDDSQVPAGFSPVEAAMTYSAKAVRDKNGLIYWENKGDVTDFHAGFYTPVGLNNNTVFSRLFEAYKFNSNYMNVFLALTKEDNSLVGILDMGYANGGTAITENSSYASGNMFSIAEEETNHLSNIEKEVVDALPAPYDSYNDITGAAACWVTLLKDDANRYDLWSFALRGNRRGVECEDFYVSTTPSRHAKEKSITTLIQRKGRSVCCSTRTSC
;
A
#
# COMPACT_ATOMS: atom_id res chain seq x y z
N MET A 1 -47.52 -68.40 9.43
CA MET A 1 -46.00 -68.27 9.51
C MET A 1 -45.50 -66.87 9.21
N LYS A 2 -45.98 -66.15 8.22
CA LYS A 2 -45.46 -64.78 7.90
C LYS A 2 -45.65 -63.70 9.00
N LYS A 3 -46.74 -63.83 9.79
CA LYS A 3 -47.02 -62.85 10.87
C LYS A 3 -46.11 -63.06 12.12
N ILE A 4 -45.73 -64.31 12.41
CA ILE A 4 -44.83 -64.62 13.53
C ILE A 4 -43.40 -64.14 13.25
N ALA A 5 -42.91 -64.26 12.00
CA ALA A 5 -41.62 -63.74 11.62
C ALA A 5 -41.53 -62.19 11.73
N LEU A 6 -42.62 -61.49 11.41
CA LEU A 6 -42.69 -60.05 11.52
C LEU A 6 -42.64 -59.55 12.98
N TYR A 7 -43.30 -60.27 13.92
CA TYR A 7 -43.21 -59.96 15.36
C TYR A 7 -41.84 -60.28 15.91
N ALA A 8 -41.21 -61.35 15.47
CA ALA A 8 -39.84 -61.67 15.91
C ALA A 8 -38.80 -60.65 15.46
N ILE A 9 -38.92 -60.12 14.24
CA ILE A 9 -38.09 -59.03 13.73
C ILE A 9 -38.33 -57.72 14.48
N ALA A 10 -39.60 -57.41 14.77
CA ALA A 10 -39.96 -56.17 15.56
C ALA A 10 -39.43 -56.26 17.00
N VAL A 11 -39.50 -57.39 17.64
CA VAL A 11 -38.97 -57.58 19.01
C VAL A 11 -37.43 -57.54 19.02
N ALA A 12 -36.80 -58.10 18.00
CA ALA A 12 -35.34 -58.02 17.87
C ALA A 12 -34.86 -56.57 17.60
N PHE A 13 -35.63 -55.79 16.87
CA PHE A 13 -35.29 -54.37 16.61
C PHE A 13 -35.47 -53.49 17.85
N VAL A 14 -36.50 -53.76 18.69
CA VAL A 14 -36.71 -53.08 19.98
C VAL A 14 -35.64 -53.48 20.97
N GLY A 15 -35.16 -54.71 20.96
CA GLY A 15 -34.06 -55.16 21.82
C GLY A 15 -32.69 -54.53 21.46
N LEU A 16 -32.48 -54.21 20.17
CA LEU A 16 -31.27 -53.52 19.73
C LEU A 16 -31.29 -52.00 20.07
N LEU A 17 -32.47 -51.41 20.27
CA LEU A 17 -32.58 -50.00 20.66
C LEU A 17 -32.49 -49.83 22.17
N ALA A 18 -32.77 -50.86 22.98
CA ALA A 18 -32.65 -50.80 24.42
C ALA A 18 -31.20 -50.97 24.92
N GLY A 19 -30.31 -51.58 24.11
CA GLY A 19 -28.90 -51.78 24.48
C GLY A 19 -28.02 -50.53 24.43
N CYS A 20 -28.54 -49.38 23.91
CA CYS A 20 -27.79 -48.14 23.83
C CYS A 20 -28.20 -47.09 24.93
N LEU A 21 -29.06 -47.47 25.91
CA LEU A 21 -29.59 -46.56 26.92
C LEU A 21 -29.09 -46.78 28.34
N ASP A 22 -28.40 -47.89 28.61
CA ASP A 22 -27.67 -48.09 29.82
C ASP A 22 -26.18 -47.71 29.64
N ASP A 23 -25.95 -46.44 29.43
CA ASP A 23 -24.66 -45.86 29.80
C ASP A 23 -24.72 -45.74 31.35
N ASP A 24 -24.21 -46.76 32.03
CA ASP A 24 -23.89 -46.68 33.47
C ASP A 24 -22.87 -45.55 33.59
N ASN A 25 -23.36 -44.31 33.81
CA ASN A 25 -22.57 -43.09 33.99
C ASN A 25 -21.58 -43.25 35.18
N ASN A 26 -20.67 -44.17 35.08
CA ASN A 26 -19.53 -44.35 35.96
C ASN A 26 -18.32 -43.51 35.54
N TYR A 27 -18.56 -42.49 34.75
CA TYR A 27 -17.54 -41.50 34.43
C TYR A 27 -17.28 -40.66 35.67
N ASN A 28 -16.23 -41.03 36.37
CA ASN A 28 -15.70 -40.25 37.47
C ASN A 28 -15.01 -39.00 36.89
N TYR A 29 -15.83 -38.05 36.40
CA TYR A 29 -15.35 -36.81 35.82
C TYR A 29 -14.58 -36.05 36.90
N LYS A 30 -13.27 -36.05 36.78
CA LYS A 30 -12.48 -35.12 37.57
C LYS A 30 -12.71 -33.72 36.99
N PRO A 31 -13.05 -32.75 37.82
CA PRO A 31 -13.21 -31.39 37.34
C PRO A 31 -11.88 -30.92 36.68
N VAL A 32 -11.98 -30.42 35.49
CA VAL A 32 -10.86 -29.85 34.77
C VAL A 32 -10.54 -28.47 35.37
N ASN A 33 -9.27 -28.22 35.61
CA ASN A 33 -8.79 -26.94 36.04
C ASN A 33 -8.70 -26.00 34.81
N ASP A 34 -9.84 -25.44 34.39
CA ASP A 34 -9.95 -24.58 33.22
C ASP A 34 -9.56 -23.14 33.54
N ILE A 35 -9.27 -22.35 32.52
CA ILE A 35 -9.05 -20.91 32.68
C ILE A 35 -10.37 -20.21 32.98
N GLN A 36 -10.36 -19.37 34.00
CA GLN A 36 -11.55 -18.62 34.46
C GLN A 36 -12.03 -17.67 33.36
N GLY A 37 -13.29 -17.80 32.96
CA GLY A 37 -13.87 -17.03 31.85
C GLY A 37 -13.75 -17.69 30.47
N GLY A 38 -13.17 -18.91 30.41
CA GLY A 38 -13.06 -19.72 29.22
C GLY A 38 -11.60 -20.01 28.82
N SER A 39 -11.38 -21.10 28.13
CA SER A 39 -10.06 -21.66 27.79
C SER A 39 -9.10 -20.74 27.05
N TYR A 40 -9.60 -19.63 26.49
CA TYR A 40 -8.82 -18.62 25.75
C TYR A 40 -8.78 -17.25 26.44
N ASN A 41 -9.27 -17.14 27.68
CA ASN A 41 -9.36 -15.90 28.40
C ASN A 41 -8.02 -15.53 29.06
N PHE A 42 -7.07 -15.10 28.23
CA PHE A 42 -5.81 -14.50 28.68
C PHE A 42 -5.95 -12.99 28.67
N GLU A 43 -5.82 -12.37 29.86
CA GLU A 43 -5.78 -10.91 30.01
C GLU A 43 -4.40 -10.37 29.59
N ASN A 44 -4.31 -9.10 29.22
CA ASN A 44 -3.08 -8.44 28.75
C ASN A 44 -2.43 -9.11 27.53
N PHE A 45 -3.22 -9.82 26.73
CA PHE A 45 -2.78 -10.47 25.52
C PHE A 45 -3.77 -10.14 24.42
N ALA A 46 -3.51 -9.04 23.69
CA ALA A 46 -4.38 -8.52 22.65
C ALA A 46 -4.44 -9.47 21.45
N TYR A 47 -5.42 -9.30 20.58
CA TYR A 47 -5.53 -10.06 19.36
C TYR A 47 -4.43 -9.68 18.35
N GLU A 48 -4.02 -8.41 18.34
CA GLU A 48 -3.01 -7.88 17.45
C GLU A 48 -2.16 -6.82 18.14
N TYR A 49 -0.88 -6.78 17.78
CA TYR A 49 0.08 -5.72 18.12
C TYR A 49 0.73 -5.19 16.86
N SER A 50 1.16 -3.93 16.89
CA SER A 50 1.93 -3.31 15.80
C SER A 50 3.16 -2.63 16.39
N ILE A 51 4.34 -3.00 15.87
CA ILE A 51 5.64 -2.44 16.26
C ILE A 51 6.47 -2.14 15.02
N PHE A 52 7.53 -1.36 15.18
CA PHE A 52 8.52 -1.17 14.12
C PHE A 52 9.64 -2.22 14.19
N SER A 53 10.30 -2.47 13.06
CA SER A 53 11.45 -3.37 13.00
C SER A 53 12.54 -2.91 13.98
N GLY A 54 13.13 -3.87 14.70
CA GLY A 54 14.07 -3.62 15.77
C GLY A 54 13.46 -3.19 17.10
N GLN A 55 12.18 -2.86 17.17
CA GLN A 55 11.49 -2.53 18.42
C GLN A 55 11.18 -3.79 19.22
N GLU A 56 11.28 -3.67 20.54
CA GLU A 56 10.93 -4.74 21.46
C GLU A 56 9.46 -4.63 21.91
N LEU A 57 8.75 -5.75 21.88
CA LEU A 57 7.40 -5.89 22.39
C LEU A 57 7.39 -6.88 23.56
N LYS A 58 7.13 -6.40 24.74
CA LYS A 58 6.98 -7.26 25.93
C LYS A 58 5.56 -7.80 25.99
N LEU A 59 5.42 -9.11 25.97
CA LEU A 59 4.17 -9.84 26.12
C LEU A 59 4.08 -10.42 27.53
N GLU A 60 3.02 -10.07 28.24
CA GLU A 60 2.80 -10.43 29.65
C GLU A 60 1.36 -10.92 29.86
N PRO A 61 0.98 -12.06 29.23
CA PRO A 61 -0.35 -12.61 29.43
C PRO A 61 -0.60 -13.00 30.86
N THR A 62 -1.79 -12.71 31.37
CA THR A 62 -2.22 -13.12 32.71
C THR A 62 -3.48 -13.97 32.62
N PHE A 63 -3.62 -14.90 33.54
CA PHE A 63 -4.77 -15.80 33.60
C PHE A 63 -5.02 -16.28 35.05
N LYS A 64 -6.19 -16.86 35.27
CA LYS A 64 -6.54 -17.52 36.53
C LYS A 64 -7.19 -18.84 36.22
N PHE A 65 -6.85 -19.87 36.99
CA PHE A 65 -7.58 -21.14 36.94
C PHE A 65 -8.84 -21.14 37.80
N THR A 66 -9.80 -22.00 37.42
CA THR A 66 -11.06 -22.14 38.12
C THR A 66 -10.91 -22.83 39.46
N ILE A 67 -9.96 -23.74 39.60
CA ILE A 67 -9.78 -24.59 40.81
C ILE A 67 -8.56 -24.13 41.63
N ASP A 68 -7.41 -23.96 40.99
CA ASP A 68 -6.12 -23.65 41.64
C ASP A 68 -5.55 -22.32 41.12
N SER A 69 -6.15 -21.21 41.55
CA SER A 69 -5.81 -19.86 41.08
C SER A 69 -4.69 -19.18 41.84
N ILE A 70 -4.34 -19.67 43.07
CA ILE A 70 -3.43 -18.97 43.97
C ILE A 70 -1.94 -19.31 43.69
N ARG A 71 -1.67 -20.59 43.50
CA ARG A 71 -0.29 -21.09 43.17
C ARG A 71 -0.40 -22.25 42.21
N PRO A 72 -0.70 -21.96 40.95
CA PRO A 72 -0.83 -23.02 39.95
C PRO A 72 0.55 -23.65 39.68
N ASP A 73 0.56 -24.97 39.59
CA ASP A 73 1.75 -25.74 39.13
C ASP A 73 1.68 -25.84 37.62
N VAL A 74 2.40 -24.95 36.94
CA VAL A 74 2.31 -24.78 35.49
C VAL A 74 3.68 -24.70 34.84
N SER A 75 3.73 -25.06 33.57
CA SER A 75 4.82 -24.77 32.64
C SER A 75 4.33 -23.91 31.49
N TYR A 76 5.25 -23.13 30.91
CA TYR A 76 4.95 -22.17 29.85
C TYR A 76 5.70 -22.55 28.58
N GLU A 77 5.09 -22.25 27.43
CA GLU A 77 5.71 -22.40 26.12
C GLU A 77 5.35 -21.19 25.26
N TRP A 78 6.31 -20.76 24.49
CA TRP A 78 6.13 -19.71 23.49
C TRP A 78 6.45 -20.23 22.09
N TYR A 79 5.67 -19.80 21.13
CA TYR A 79 5.86 -20.15 19.72
C TYR A 79 5.85 -18.88 18.88
N VAL A 80 6.67 -18.84 17.84
CA VAL A 80 6.61 -17.83 16.77
C VAL A 80 6.45 -18.57 15.45
N ASN A 81 5.42 -18.20 14.68
CA ASN A 81 5.07 -18.88 13.42
C ASN A 81 5.05 -20.43 13.57
N HIS A 82 4.36 -20.90 14.60
CA HIS A 82 4.22 -22.31 14.98
C HIS A 82 5.54 -23.02 15.39
N GLN A 83 6.66 -22.31 15.51
CA GLN A 83 7.93 -22.85 15.97
C GLN A 83 8.11 -22.62 17.46
N LEU A 84 8.31 -23.69 18.24
CA LEU A 84 8.57 -23.61 19.68
C LEU A 84 9.87 -22.87 19.93
N LEU A 85 9.85 -22.00 20.94
CA LEU A 85 11.03 -21.32 21.48
C LEU A 85 11.48 -22.03 22.76
N PRO A 86 12.38 -22.99 22.70
CA PRO A 86 12.70 -23.88 23.84
C PRO A 86 13.36 -23.16 25.02
N GLU A 87 13.98 -22.01 24.77
CA GLU A 87 14.62 -21.20 25.81
C GLU A 87 13.64 -20.29 26.56
N GLU A 88 12.42 -20.08 25.99
CA GLU A 88 11.42 -19.17 26.53
C GLU A 88 10.39 -19.96 27.36
N THR A 89 10.75 -20.24 28.61
CA THR A 89 9.95 -21.05 29.54
C THR A 89 9.24 -20.24 30.64
N GLY A 90 9.31 -18.90 30.54
CA GLY A 90 8.70 -17.96 31.50
C GLY A 90 7.28 -17.55 31.14
N PRO A 91 6.56 -16.91 32.10
CA PRO A 91 5.23 -16.37 31.86
C PRO A 91 5.22 -15.12 30.95
N THR A 92 6.38 -14.57 30.64
CA THR A 92 6.56 -13.37 29.81
C THR A 92 7.53 -13.67 28.70
N TYR A 93 7.32 -13.00 27.56
CA TYR A 93 8.21 -13.09 26.42
C TYR A 93 8.43 -11.71 25.81
N THR A 94 9.68 -11.42 25.39
CA THR A 94 10.00 -10.21 24.67
C THR A 94 10.22 -10.54 23.19
N PHE A 95 9.22 -10.22 22.37
CA PHE A 95 9.29 -10.38 20.93
C PHE A 95 10.12 -9.25 20.31
N LYS A 96 10.97 -9.58 19.34
CA LYS A 96 11.72 -8.64 18.52
C LYS A 96 11.96 -9.23 17.14
N SER A 97 11.83 -8.41 16.09
CA SER A 97 12.23 -8.77 14.73
C SER A 97 12.82 -7.56 14.03
N ASP A 98 13.91 -7.76 13.30
CA ASP A 98 14.50 -6.75 12.41
C ASP A 98 13.88 -6.80 11.01
N LYS A 99 13.08 -7.84 10.72
CA LYS A 99 12.38 -7.98 9.44
C LYS A 99 10.93 -7.57 9.61
N SER A 100 10.44 -6.74 8.68
CA SER A 100 9.02 -6.42 8.56
C SER A 100 8.22 -7.67 8.15
N GLY A 101 6.97 -7.72 8.55
CA GLY A 101 6.08 -8.84 8.27
C GLY A 101 5.10 -9.11 9.40
N SER A 102 4.27 -10.12 9.21
CA SER A 102 3.27 -10.57 10.19
C SER A 102 3.77 -11.84 10.86
N TYR A 103 3.75 -11.85 12.19
CA TYR A 103 4.24 -12.95 13.02
C TYR A 103 3.13 -13.43 13.94
N GLU A 104 2.78 -14.70 13.83
CA GLU A 104 1.91 -15.30 14.84
C GLU A 104 2.73 -15.66 16.08
N VAL A 105 2.39 -15.07 17.21
CA VAL A 105 3.00 -15.39 18.50
C VAL A 105 1.97 -16.11 19.37
N THR A 106 2.30 -17.35 19.78
CA THR A 106 1.42 -18.18 20.61
C THR A 106 2.01 -18.32 22.01
N PHE A 107 1.20 -18.00 23.00
CA PHE A 107 1.45 -18.31 24.39
C PHE A 107 0.68 -19.56 24.77
N ALA A 108 1.35 -20.52 25.41
CA ALA A 108 0.73 -21.72 25.94
C ALA A 108 1.10 -21.93 27.41
N VAL A 109 0.12 -22.36 28.20
CA VAL A 109 0.29 -22.76 29.60
C VAL A 109 -0.23 -24.17 29.80
N GLN A 110 0.55 -25.02 30.43
CA GLN A 110 0.16 -26.38 30.79
C GLN A 110 -0.06 -26.48 32.30
N ASP A 111 -1.22 -26.96 32.71
CA ASP A 111 -1.43 -27.43 34.11
C ASP A 111 -0.70 -28.77 34.29
N ASN A 112 0.37 -28.78 35.08
CA ASN A 112 1.22 -29.95 35.24
C ASN A 112 0.51 -31.09 36.00
N LYS A 113 -0.55 -30.80 36.75
CA LYS A 113 -1.32 -31.81 37.48
C LYS A 113 -2.26 -32.59 36.56
N SER A 114 -2.88 -31.92 35.60
CA SER A 114 -3.82 -32.54 34.66
C SER A 114 -3.18 -32.89 33.32
N GLY A 115 -2.07 -32.21 32.96
CA GLY A 115 -1.42 -32.29 31.66
C GLY A 115 -2.15 -31.52 30.56
N ILE A 116 -3.22 -30.78 30.93
CA ILE A 116 -3.99 -30.02 29.93
C ILE A 116 -3.26 -28.73 29.59
N LYS A 117 -3.19 -28.43 28.28
CA LYS A 117 -2.54 -27.24 27.73
C LYS A 117 -3.59 -26.28 27.20
N PHE A 118 -3.46 -25.02 27.55
CA PHE A 118 -4.26 -23.88 27.06
C PHE A 118 -3.37 -22.96 26.28
N ALA A 119 -3.81 -22.52 25.09
CA ALA A 119 -3.01 -21.67 24.23
C ALA A 119 -3.87 -20.57 23.60
N LYS A 120 -3.24 -19.42 23.36
CA LYS A 120 -3.82 -18.30 22.60
C LYS A 120 -2.74 -17.68 21.73
N SER A 121 -3.10 -17.37 20.49
CA SER A 121 -2.23 -16.67 19.53
C SER A 121 -2.59 -15.19 19.46
N THR A 122 -1.61 -14.39 19.15
CA THR A 122 -1.72 -12.99 18.74
C THR A 122 -0.95 -12.76 17.45
N ASN A 123 -1.38 -11.81 16.67
CA ASN A 123 -0.66 -11.37 15.48
C ASN A 123 0.21 -10.15 15.82
N VAL A 124 1.50 -10.22 15.55
CA VAL A 124 2.43 -9.09 15.69
C VAL A 124 2.82 -8.60 14.31
N LYS A 125 2.29 -7.45 13.92
CA LYS A 125 2.68 -6.75 12.69
C LYS A 125 3.94 -5.94 12.95
N VAL A 126 5.05 -6.35 12.34
CA VAL A 126 6.32 -5.62 12.35
C VAL A 126 6.38 -4.74 11.12
N ARG A 127 6.27 -3.44 11.32
CA ARG A 127 6.33 -2.44 10.26
C ARG A 127 7.76 -2.01 10.01
N SER A 128 8.09 -1.69 8.76
CA SER A 128 9.37 -1.09 8.44
C SER A 128 9.47 0.33 9.01
N ILE A 129 10.66 0.70 9.46
CA ILE A 129 10.98 2.10 9.82
C ILE A 129 10.93 3.04 8.63
N TYR A 130 10.98 2.52 7.40
CA TYR A 130 10.92 3.29 6.15
C TYR A 130 9.50 3.50 5.62
N GLN A 131 8.50 2.91 6.26
CA GLN A 131 7.09 3.08 5.87
C GLN A 131 6.59 4.51 6.04
N ARG A 132 7.16 5.26 6.98
CA ARG A 132 6.74 6.62 7.26
C ARG A 132 7.94 7.53 7.43
N GLY A 133 8.03 8.56 6.61
CA GLY A 133 9.11 9.52 6.72
C GLY A 133 9.37 10.27 5.43
N TRP A 134 10.60 10.79 5.31
CA TRP A 134 11.05 11.57 4.17
C TRP A 134 12.22 10.85 3.49
N ALA A 135 12.02 10.38 2.29
CA ALA A 135 13.11 9.93 1.42
C ALA A 135 13.71 11.17 0.73
N ILE A 136 15.01 11.34 0.86
CA ILE A 136 15.74 12.48 0.27
C ILE A 136 16.84 11.92 -0.62
N LEU A 137 16.72 12.20 -1.92
CA LEU A 137 17.74 11.90 -2.90
C LEU A 137 18.66 13.11 -3.06
N SER A 138 19.95 12.92 -2.92
CA SER A 138 20.97 13.95 -3.07
C SER A 138 22.03 13.56 -4.09
N ASP A 139 22.64 14.59 -4.70
CA ASP A 139 23.84 14.47 -5.52
C ASP A 139 25.07 14.70 -4.65
N GLU A 140 25.90 13.68 -4.52
CA GLU A 140 27.21 13.79 -3.87
C GLU A 140 28.31 13.53 -4.90
N ASN A 141 28.72 14.59 -5.62
CA ASN A 141 29.74 14.55 -6.69
C ASN A 141 29.37 13.56 -7.82
N GLY A 142 28.15 13.62 -8.30
CA GLY A 142 27.62 12.74 -9.34
C GLY A 142 27.13 11.39 -8.81
N ARG A 143 27.31 11.05 -7.54
CA ARG A 143 26.78 9.85 -6.91
C ARG A 143 25.37 10.10 -6.41
N SER A 144 24.44 9.23 -6.71
CA SER A 144 23.11 9.22 -6.12
C SER A 144 23.17 8.69 -4.69
N VAL A 145 22.70 9.48 -3.74
CA VAL A 145 22.67 9.11 -2.33
C VAL A 145 21.28 9.27 -1.78
N LEU A 146 20.74 8.20 -1.22
CA LEU A 146 19.43 8.19 -0.59
C LEU A 146 19.57 8.30 0.93
N HIS A 147 18.91 9.29 1.49
CA HIS A 147 18.78 9.49 2.94
C HIS A 147 17.33 9.28 3.34
N PHE A 148 17.12 8.95 4.61
CA PHE A 148 15.77 8.82 5.14
C PHE A 148 15.67 9.54 6.49
N ILE A 149 14.62 10.35 6.65
CA ILE A 149 14.30 11.01 7.91
C ILE A 149 13.09 10.33 8.51
N ILE A 150 13.27 9.75 9.69
CA ILE A 150 12.22 9.07 10.44
C ILE A 150 11.52 10.09 11.33
N PRO A 151 10.22 10.35 11.15
CA PRO A 151 9.46 11.19 12.05
C PRO A 151 9.07 10.42 13.31
N ASP A 152 9.02 11.14 14.42
CA ASP A 152 8.40 10.69 15.65
C ASP A 152 7.20 11.59 15.98
N THR A 153 6.27 11.11 16.75
CA THR A 153 5.11 11.87 17.20
C THR A 153 5.22 12.14 18.68
N TYR A 154 5.01 13.39 19.07
CA TYR A 154 4.81 13.71 20.47
C TYR A 154 3.42 14.33 20.68
N LYS A 155 2.86 14.07 21.85
CA LYS A 155 1.57 14.63 22.25
C LYS A 155 1.78 15.92 23.03
N TYR A 156 1.03 16.94 22.69
CA TYR A 156 1.03 18.20 23.42
C TYR A 156 -0.41 18.67 23.67
N GLU A 157 -0.60 19.42 24.74
CA GLU A 157 -1.90 19.96 25.10
C GLU A 157 -2.06 21.37 24.56
N VAL A 158 -3.23 21.63 23.99
CA VAL A 158 -3.65 22.96 23.54
C VAL A 158 -4.95 23.31 24.22
N THR A 159 -4.98 24.45 24.91
CA THR A 159 -6.21 24.96 25.52
C THR A 159 -6.81 26.03 24.61
N TYR A 160 -8.03 25.80 24.16
CA TYR A 160 -8.81 26.75 23.39
C TYR A 160 -10.18 26.93 24.05
N ASP A 161 -10.57 28.18 24.31
CA ASP A 161 -11.84 28.53 24.96
C ASP A 161 -12.13 27.73 26.24
N GLY A 162 -11.10 27.59 27.11
CA GLY A 162 -11.19 26.87 28.37
C GLY A 162 -11.25 25.35 28.27
N THR A 163 -11.22 24.77 27.07
CA THR A 163 -11.19 23.33 26.83
C THR A 163 -9.78 22.90 26.40
N THR A 164 -9.23 21.91 27.07
CA THR A 164 -7.91 21.35 26.75
C THR A 164 -8.06 20.16 25.82
N PHE A 165 -7.34 20.20 24.69
CA PHE A 165 -7.26 19.14 23.68
C PHE A 165 -5.83 18.61 23.61
N THR A 166 -5.69 17.29 23.54
CA THR A 166 -4.42 16.66 23.20
C THR A 166 -4.28 16.62 21.67
N ARG A 167 -3.15 17.10 21.16
CA ARG A 167 -2.83 17.06 19.74
C ARG A 167 -1.50 16.35 19.54
N ASP A 168 -1.38 15.67 18.39
CA ASP A 168 -0.13 15.07 17.95
C ASP A 168 0.63 16.08 17.08
N SER A 169 1.94 16.15 17.27
CA SER A 169 2.87 16.87 16.41
C SER A 169 3.97 15.97 15.93
N LEU A 170 4.43 16.19 14.71
CA LEU A 170 5.58 15.48 14.15
C LEU A 170 6.86 16.15 14.58
N VAL A 171 7.81 15.35 15.03
CA VAL A 171 9.21 15.74 15.28
C VAL A 171 10.09 14.83 14.45
N TYR A 172 11.08 15.40 13.80
CA TYR A 172 12.03 14.62 13.01
C TYR A 172 13.20 14.24 13.92
N HIS A 173 13.29 12.97 14.28
CA HIS A 173 14.21 12.50 15.32
C HIS A 173 15.46 11.84 14.78
N GLU A 174 15.37 11.14 13.68
CA GLU A 174 16.49 10.36 13.17
C GLU A 174 16.71 10.62 11.67
N VAL A 175 17.94 10.96 11.32
CA VAL A 175 18.38 11.07 9.92
C VAL A 175 19.31 9.91 9.63
N ARG A 176 18.83 8.96 8.83
CA ARG A 176 19.66 7.88 8.28
C ARG A 176 20.26 8.33 6.97
N ARG A 177 21.58 8.28 6.88
CA ARG A 177 22.33 8.74 5.70
C ARG A 177 22.80 7.56 4.88
N ASP A 178 22.77 7.71 3.54
CA ASP A 178 23.29 6.71 2.60
C ASP A 178 22.71 5.31 2.84
N VAL A 179 21.38 5.26 2.90
CA VAL A 179 20.65 4.03 3.29
C VAL A 179 20.68 2.94 2.21
N VAL A 180 21.09 3.28 0.98
CA VAL A 180 21.20 2.33 -0.13
C VAL A 180 22.61 2.39 -0.72
N PRO A 181 23.51 1.49 -0.33
CA PRO A 181 24.86 1.46 -0.88
C PRO A 181 24.87 1.23 -2.40
N ASN A 182 25.73 1.95 -3.11
CA ASN A 182 25.88 1.81 -4.56
C ASN A 182 24.59 2.01 -5.36
N LEU A 183 23.79 3.00 -4.97
CA LEU A 183 22.50 3.30 -5.58
C LEU A 183 22.63 3.60 -7.09
N GLY A 184 23.54 4.50 -7.47
CA GLY A 184 23.79 4.90 -8.85
C GLY A 184 24.42 6.26 -9.00
N THR A 185 24.21 6.90 -10.15
CA THR A 185 24.82 8.18 -10.51
C THR A 185 23.81 9.14 -11.15
N ASN A 186 24.11 10.43 -11.05
CA ASN A 186 23.34 11.53 -11.66
C ASN A 186 21.85 11.51 -11.23
N PRO A 187 21.55 11.73 -9.93
CA PRO A 187 20.19 11.67 -9.42
C PRO A 187 19.30 12.75 -10.05
N VAL A 188 18.10 12.37 -10.43
CA VAL A 188 17.09 13.25 -11.04
C VAL A 188 15.88 13.42 -10.12
N GLY A 189 15.41 12.33 -9.49
CA GLY A 189 14.22 12.38 -8.66
C GLY A 189 13.80 11.05 -8.07
N LEU A 190 12.75 11.11 -7.29
CA LEU A 190 12.10 9.97 -6.65
C LEU A 190 10.64 9.89 -7.08
N MET A 191 10.11 8.68 -7.11
CA MET A 191 8.69 8.41 -7.27
C MET A 191 8.31 7.18 -6.45
N ASP A 192 7.16 7.20 -5.79
CA ASP A 192 6.62 6.04 -5.08
C ASP A 192 5.20 5.71 -5.54
N ASN A 193 4.75 4.50 -5.29
CA ASN A 193 3.39 4.07 -5.60
C ASN A 193 2.41 4.31 -4.46
N LEU A 194 2.84 4.86 -3.33
CA LEU A 194 2.08 5.03 -2.10
C LEU A 194 1.45 3.70 -1.60
N GLY A 195 2.13 2.58 -1.83
CA GLY A 195 1.63 1.25 -1.48
C GLY A 195 1.33 1.05 0.00
N ASP A 196 2.03 1.80 0.86
CA ASP A 196 1.86 1.75 2.32
C ASP A 196 0.86 2.77 2.87
N MET A 197 0.06 3.38 2.08
CA MET A 197 -1.06 4.13 2.65
C MET A 197 -1.90 3.15 3.47
N ASP A 198 -2.11 3.49 4.77
CA ASP A 198 -3.14 2.87 5.59
C ASP A 198 -4.47 2.96 4.83
N TYR A 199 -4.59 2.04 3.91
CA TYR A 199 -5.84 1.80 3.27
C TYR A 199 -6.71 1.14 4.33
N ASP A 200 -7.58 1.93 4.95
CA ASP A 200 -8.90 1.47 5.32
C ASP A 200 -9.60 1.03 4.02
N ASN A 201 -8.93 0.19 3.24
CA ASN A 201 -9.60 -0.42 2.13
C ASN A 201 -10.50 -1.48 2.73
N GLU A 202 -11.75 -1.40 2.36
CA GLU A 202 -12.81 -2.33 2.71
C GLU A 202 -12.41 -3.81 2.53
N TYR A 203 -11.31 -4.08 1.84
CA TYR A 203 -10.81 -5.41 1.47
C TYR A 203 -9.52 -5.84 2.18
N GLY A 204 -8.86 -4.96 2.93
CA GLY A 204 -7.64 -5.29 3.69
C GLY A 204 -6.45 -5.78 2.84
N ILE A 205 -6.36 -5.35 1.59
CA ILE A 205 -5.28 -5.75 0.67
C ILE A 205 -4.04 -4.93 0.99
N GLU A 206 -2.95 -5.58 1.40
CA GLU A 206 -1.64 -4.95 1.51
C GLU A 206 -1.08 -4.74 0.10
N VAL A 207 -0.82 -3.49 -0.28
CA VAL A 207 -0.19 -3.14 -1.55
C VAL A 207 1.31 -3.14 -1.37
N TYR A 208 2.04 -3.74 -2.33
CA TYR A 208 3.49 -3.70 -2.33
C TYR A 208 3.99 -2.24 -2.41
N ASP A 209 4.85 -1.87 -1.50
CA ASP A 209 5.40 -0.52 -1.42
C ASP A 209 6.69 -0.41 -2.26
N GLU A 210 6.69 0.47 -3.24
CA GLU A 210 7.72 0.62 -4.25
C GLU A 210 8.22 2.06 -4.34
N LEU A 211 9.55 2.22 -4.41
CA LEU A 211 10.23 3.49 -4.58
C LEU A 211 11.15 3.44 -5.80
N VAL A 212 10.86 4.26 -6.82
CA VAL A 212 11.70 4.39 -8.01
C VAL A 212 12.68 5.55 -7.83
N VAL A 213 13.95 5.27 -8.06
CA VAL A 213 15.03 6.27 -8.09
C VAL A 213 15.37 6.60 -9.53
N LYS A 214 15.03 7.81 -9.96
CA LYS A 214 15.33 8.36 -11.28
C LYS A 214 16.76 8.88 -11.28
N GLN A 215 17.61 8.28 -12.13
CA GLN A 215 19.05 8.54 -12.24
C GLN A 215 19.55 8.03 -13.61
N ASP A 216 20.86 7.91 -13.87
CA ASP A 216 21.35 7.40 -15.15
C ASP A 216 20.76 6.04 -15.52
N ILE A 217 20.79 5.09 -14.59
CA ILE A 217 20.10 3.81 -14.70
C ILE A 217 19.07 3.77 -13.56
N TRP A 218 17.83 3.93 -13.91
CA TRP A 218 16.76 3.97 -12.90
C TRP A 218 16.69 2.66 -12.11
N ALA A 219 16.58 2.78 -10.80
CA ALA A 219 16.52 1.66 -9.87
C ALA A 219 15.17 1.66 -9.14
N GLU A 220 14.63 0.48 -8.98
CA GLU A 220 13.36 0.25 -8.28
C GLU A 220 13.66 -0.47 -6.97
N LEU A 221 13.25 0.13 -5.88
CA LEU A 221 13.53 -0.31 -4.53
C LEU A 221 12.26 -0.80 -3.87
N ASN A 222 12.42 -1.85 -3.06
CA ASN A 222 11.43 -2.21 -2.06
C ASN A 222 11.23 -1.05 -1.10
N GLY A 223 10.06 -0.49 -1.04
CA GLY A 223 9.80 0.64 -0.21
C GLY A 223 9.89 0.36 1.28
N ASN A 224 9.78 -0.89 1.71
CA ASN A 224 9.88 -1.28 3.11
C ASN A 224 11.33 -1.54 3.55
N THR A 225 12.17 -2.09 2.68
CA THR A 225 13.56 -2.43 3.01
C THR A 225 14.57 -1.43 2.45
N LEU A 226 14.18 -0.70 1.40
CA LEU A 226 15.02 0.11 0.52
C LEU A 226 16.07 -0.72 -0.22
N GLU A 227 15.96 -2.04 -0.24
CA GLU A 227 16.77 -2.90 -1.09
C GLU A 227 16.38 -2.72 -2.55
N ARG A 228 17.37 -2.71 -3.44
CA ARG A 228 17.10 -2.65 -4.88
C ARG A 228 16.61 -4.00 -5.36
N GLU A 229 15.41 -4.02 -5.94
CA GLU A 229 14.82 -5.21 -6.52
C GLU A 229 15.28 -5.37 -7.97
N VAL A 230 15.10 -4.32 -8.80
CA VAL A 230 15.46 -4.33 -10.20
C VAL A 230 15.95 -2.95 -10.68
N TYR A 231 16.44 -2.91 -11.90
CA TYR A 231 16.50 -1.68 -12.68
C TYR A 231 15.27 -1.59 -13.58
N THR A 232 14.75 -0.39 -13.79
CA THR A 232 13.51 -0.15 -14.57
C THR A 232 13.49 -0.84 -15.95
N TYR A 233 14.63 -0.97 -16.62
CA TYR A 233 14.69 -1.67 -17.91
C TYR A 233 14.46 -3.19 -17.78
N GLN A 234 14.65 -3.78 -16.62
CA GLN A 234 14.43 -5.20 -16.37
C GLN A 234 12.93 -5.54 -16.21
N GLU A 235 12.11 -4.54 -16.01
CA GLU A 235 10.64 -4.68 -15.98
C GLU A 235 10.01 -5.02 -17.33
N PHE A 236 10.80 -5.15 -18.41
CA PHE A 236 10.35 -5.78 -19.65
C PHE A 236 10.41 -7.32 -19.60
N GLY A 237 10.83 -7.89 -18.46
CA GLY A 237 10.88 -9.33 -18.20
C GLY A 237 12.06 -10.06 -18.80
N ASP A 238 12.52 -9.65 -19.98
CA ASP A 238 13.64 -10.26 -20.71
C ASP A 238 14.41 -9.18 -21.46
N ASP A 239 15.73 -9.25 -21.47
CA ASP A 239 16.59 -8.28 -22.15
C ASP A 239 16.25 -8.14 -23.65
N SER A 240 15.73 -9.19 -24.28
CA SER A 240 15.32 -9.15 -25.70
C SER A 240 14.01 -8.39 -25.92
N GLN A 241 13.23 -8.16 -24.91
CA GLN A 241 11.99 -7.38 -24.93
C GLN A 241 12.24 -5.90 -24.69
N VAL A 242 13.41 -5.52 -24.17
CA VAL A 242 13.76 -4.11 -23.95
C VAL A 242 13.83 -3.39 -25.29
N PRO A 243 13.02 -2.35 -25.52
CA PRO A 243 13.04 -1.62 -26.78
C PRO A 243 14.42 -1.01 -27.07
N ALA A 244 14.85 -1.10 -28.31
CA ALA A 244 16.17 -0.61 -28.72
C ALA A 244 16.34 0.88 -28.40
N GLY A 245 17.36 1.20 -27.61
CA GLY A 245 17.64 2.57 -27.16
C GLY A 245 16.68 3.10 -26.08
N PHE A 246 15.95 2.23 -25.41
CA PHE A 246 15.14 2.60 -24.24
C PHE A 246 15.97 3.40 -23.23
N SER A 247 15.44 4.52 -22.82
CA SER A 247 16.04 5.38 -21.79
C SER A 247 14.90 6.17 -21.14
N PRO A 248 14.51 5.81 -19.92
CA PRO A 248 13.37 6.43 -19.25
C PRO A 248 13.66 7.89 -18.89
N VAL A 249 12.68 8.76 -19.04
CA VAL A 249 12.78 10.19 -18.71
C VAL A 249 11.67 10.65 -17.77
N GLU A 250 10.49 10.09 -17.90
CA GLU A 250 9.35 10.35 -16.99
C GLU A 250 8.66 9.03 -16.69
N ALA A 251 8.05 8.95 -15.52
CA ALA A 251 7.21 7.84 -15.14
C ALA A 251 6.10 8.31 -14.24
N ALA A 252 5.03 7.54 -14.23
CA ALA A 252 3.91 7.68 -13.33
C ALA A 252 3.47 6.30 -12.88
N MET A 253 2.99 6.17 -11.66
CA MET A 253 2.45 4.92 -11.17
C MET A 253 1.31 5.10 -10.18
N THR A 254 0.46 4.11 -10.19
CA THR A 254 -0.53 3.84 -9.15
C THR A 254 -0.14 2.56 -8.41
N TYR A 255 -0.99 2.08 -7.53
CA TYR A 255 -0.76 0.78 -6.90
C TYR A 255 -0.96 -0.41 -7.85
N SER A 256 -1.68 -0.24 -8.96
CA SER A 256 -2.04 -1.31 -9.90
C SER A 256 -1.41 -1.20 -11.28
N ALA A 257 -0.77 -0.07 -11.60
CA ALA A 257 -0.15 0.15 -12.91
C ALA A 257 1.07 1.05 -12.84
N LYS A 258 1.99 0.84 -13.78
CA LYS A 258 3.12 1.72 -14.05
C LYS A 258 3.14 2.17 -15.50
N ALA A 259 3.55 3.39 -15.71
CA ALA A 259 3.82 3.94 -17.04
C ALA A 259 5.19 4.60 -17.05
N VAL A 260 5.99 4.33 -18.05
CA VAL A 260 7.30 4.96 -18.25
C VAL A 260 7.38 5.55 -19.65
N ARG A 261 7.72 6.83 -19.75
CA ARG A 261 8.01 7.49 -21.03
C ARG A 261 9.50 7.52 -21.25
N ASP A 262 9.92 7.05 -22.43
CA ASP A 262 11.32 7.08 -22.86
C ASP A 262 11.69 8.42 -23.53
N LYS A 263 12.98 8.60 -23.82
CA LYS A 263 13.51 9.78 -24.52
C LYS A 263 12.94 9.97 -25.93
N ASN A 264 12.41 8.92 -26.57
CA ASN A 264 11.79 8.99 -27.89
C ASN A 264 10.33 9.44 -27.81
N GLY A 265 9.79 9.54 -26.59
CA GLY A 265 8.41 9.94 -26.33
C GLY A 265 7.42 8.78 -26.33
N LEU A 266 7.88 7.54 -26.37
CA LEU A 266 7.01 6.38 -26.25
C LEU A 266 6.70 6.11 -24.80
N ILE A 267 5.44 5.80 -24.49
CA ILE A 267 5.01 5.37 -23.16
C ILE A 267 4.84 3.86 -23.20
N TYR A 268 5.52 3.18 -22.28
CA TYR A 268 5.38 1.75 -22.04
C TYR A 268 4.54 1.57 -20.76
N TRP A 269 3.68 0.59 -20.79
CA TRP A 269 2.67 0.36 -19.76
C TRP A 269 2.80 -1.01 -19.14
N GLU A 270 2.64 -1.07 -17.84
CA GLU A 270 2.57 -2.29 -17.06
C GLU A 270 1.29 -2.32 -16.23
N ASN A 271 0.60 -3.45 -16.26
CA ASN A 271 -0.45 -3.77 -15.29
C ASN A 271 0.12 -4.76 -14.28
N LYS A 272 -0.01 -4.43 -13.00
CA LYS A 272 0.29 -5.39 -11.94
C LYS A 272 -0.87 -6.38 -11.84
N GLY A 273 -0.58 -7.64 -12.10
CA GLY A 273 -1.55 -8.73 -11.96
C GLY A 273 -1.90 -9.02 -10.49
N ASP A 274 -0.96 -8.74 -9.60
CA ASP A 274 -1.12 -8.82 -8.16
C ASP A 274 -0.44 -7.60 -7.51
N VAL A 275 -1.21 -6.77 -6.81
CA VAL A 275 -0.69 -5.56 -6.16
C VAL A 275 0.11 -5.85 -4.89
N THR A 276 0.09 -7.09 -4.42
CA THR A 276 0.84 -7.54 -3.24
C THR A 276 2.25 -8.02 -3.60
N ASP A 277 2.55 -8.16 -4.90
CA ASP A 277 3.84 -8.62 -5.40
C ASP A 277 4.53 -7.52 -6.23
N PHE A 278 5.86 -7.46 -6.11
CA PHE A 278 6.69 -6.50 -6.84
C PHE A 278 6.68 -6.76 -8.33
N HIS A 279 6.90 -7.99 -8.74
CA HIS A 279 7.03 -8.43 -10.13
C HIS A 279 5.76 -9.04 -10.71
N ALA A 280 4.61 -8.53 -10.32
CA ALA A 280 3.34 -9.07 -10.79
C ALA A 280 2.97 -8.71 -12.24
N GLY A 281 3.79 -7.93 -12.92
CA GLY A 281 3.59 -7.51 -14.30
C GLY A 281 4.90 -7.22 -15.04
N PHE A 282 4.77 -6.86 -16.30
CA PHE A 282 5.87 -6.40 -17.13
C PHE A 282 5.42 -5.29 -18.07
N TYR A 283 6.33 -4.39 -18.42
CA TYR A 283 6.08 -3.41 -19.47
C TYR A 283 5.82 -4.11 -20.81
N THR A 284 4.79 -3.66 -21.50
CA THR A 284 4.58 -4.06 -22.89
C THR A 284 5.75 -3.55 -23.76
N PRO A 285 6.36 -4.37 -24.62
CA PRO A 285 7.50 -3.92 -25.45
C PRO A 285 7.10 -2.98 -26.59
N VAL A 286 5.81 -2.75 -26.77
CA VAL A 286 5.23 -1.83 -27.75
C VAL A 286 4.68 -0.61 -27.01
N GLY A 287 5.01 0.58 -27.47
CA GLY A 287 4.51 1.81 -26.88
C GLY A 287 2.97 1.92 -26.99
N LEU A 288 2.37 2.58 -26.02
CA LEU A 288 0.93 2.77 -25.94
C LEU A 288 0.33 3.32 -27.25
N ASN A 289 -0.89 2.89 -27.53
CA ASN A 289 -1.68 3.31 -28.68
C ASN A 289 -0.90 3.24 -30.00
N ASN A 290 -0.31 2.06 -30.29
CA ASN A 290 0.51 1.81 -31.49
C ASN A 290 1.69 2.78 -31.64
N ASN A 291 2.44 3.00 -30.59
CA ASN A 291 3.59 3.90 -30.53
C ASN A 291 3.25 5.37 -30.75
N THR A 292 2.14 5.84 -30.23
CA THR A 292 1.86 7.28 -30.16
C THR A 292 3.00 7.99 -29.40
N VAL A 293 3.45 9.13 -29.95
CA VAL A 293 4.55 9.90 -29.37
C VAL A 293 3.97 10.96 -28.43
N PHE A 294 4.45 10.95 -27.19
CA PHE A 294 4.07 11.90 -26.16
C PHE A 294 5.21 12.86 -25.84
N SER A 295 4.89 14.12 -25.62
CA SER A 295 5.84 15.12 -25.14
C SER A 295 6.03 15.05 -23.62
N ARG A 296 5.01 14.67 -22.86
CA ARG A 296 5.03 14.56 -21.40
C ARG A 296 4.22 13.36 -20.91
N LEU A 297 4.65 12.82 -19.79
CA LEU A 297 3.87 11.95 -18.90
C LEU A 297 3.88 12.57 -17.49
N PHE A 298 2.71 12.88 -16.96
CA PHE A 298 2.59 13.53 -15.67
C PHE A 298 2.41 12.52 -14.54
N GLU A 299 2.69 12.94 -13.32
CA GLU A 299 2.49 12.13 -12.13
C GLU A 299 1.04 11.65 -12.04
N ALA A 300 0.84 10.37 -11.74
CA ALA A 300 -0.50 9.83 -11.59
C ALA A 300 -1.15 10.33 -10.31
N TYR A 301 -2.44 10.59 -10.37
CA TYR A 301 -3.22 10.77 -9.16
C TYR A 301 -3.48 9.42 -8.52
N LYS A 302 -3.07 9.29 -7.25
CA LYS A 302 -3.15 8.05 -6.49
C LYS A 302 -4.36 8.14 -5.58
N PHE A 303 -5.50 7.68 -6.07
CA PHE A 303 -6.72 7.62 -5.28
C PHE A 303 -6.88 6.29 -4.57
N ASN A 304 -7.50 6.40 -3.41
CA ASN A 304 -8.07 5.30 -2.67
C ASN A 304 -9.43 4.88 -3.25
N SER A 305 -9.58 4.79 -4.56
CA SER A 305 -10.85 4.34 -5.11
C SER A 305 -10.69 3.01 -5.83
N ASN A 306 -11.57 2.12 -5.49
CA ASN A 306 -11.71 0.80 -6.07
C ASN A 306 -12.13 0.81 -7.54
N TYR A 307 -12.16 1.97 -8.21
CA TYR A 307 -12.83 2.02 -9.50
C TYR A 307 -11.89 2.26 -10.66
N MET A 308 -11.32 3.44 -10.79
CA MET A 308 -10.53 3.76 -11.96
C MET A 308 -9.60 4.91 -11.66
N ASN A 309 -8.31 4.74 -11.89
CA ASN A 309 -7.34 5.81 -11.86
C ASN A 309 -7.09 6.32 -13.28
N VAL A 310 -6.66 7.56 -13.40
CA VAL A 310 -6.34 8.17 -14.68
C VAL A 310 -4.92 8.71 -14.61
N PHE A 311 -4.11 8.30 -15.59
CA PHE A 311 -2.83 8.95 -15.88
C PHE A 311 -3.07 10.06 -16.88
N LEU A 312 -2.33 11.14 -16.75
CA LEU A 312 -2.39 12.26 -17.66
C LEU A 312 -1.13 12.32 -18.52
N ALA A 313 -1.29 12.41 -19.83
CA ALA A 313 -0.18 12.57 -20.76
C ALA A 313 -0.46 13.66 -21.79
N LEU A 314 0.59 14.21 -22.39
CA LEU A 314 0.50 15.22 -23.43
C LEU A 314 1.00 14.63 -24.75
N THR A 315 0.15 14.61 -25.76
CA THR A 315 0.53 14.18 -27.10
C THR A 315 1.52 15.16 -27.74
N LYS A 316 2.41 14.66 -28.57
CA LYS A 316 3.39 15.51 -29.29
C LYS A 316 2.82 16.07 -30.57
N GLU A 317 1.91 15.37 -31.22
CA GLU A 317 1.40 15.70 -32.55
C GLU A 317 0.53 16.98 -32.51
N ASP A 318 -0.42 17.00 -31.61
CA ASP A 318 -1.46 18.03 -31.53
C ASP A 318 -1.51 18.77 -30.19
N ASN A 319 -0.52 18.53 -29.31
CA ASN A 319 -0.43 19.19 -28.00
C ASN A 319 -1.73 19.05 -27.18
N SER A 320 -2.28 17.83 -27.15
CA SER A 320 -3.52 17.51 -26.43
C SER A 320 -3.23 16.75 -25.14
N LEU A 321 -3.89 17.13 -24.05
CA LEU A 321 -3.93 16.33 -22.84
C LEU A 321 -4.86 15.13 -23.07
N VAL A 322 -4.38 13.96 -22.72
CA VAL A 322 -5.14 12.70 -22.85
C VAL A 322 -5.11 11.93 -21.54
N GLY A 323 -6.18 11.23 -21.28
CA GLY A 323 -6.28 10.31 -20.13
C GLY A 323 -5.89 8.88 -20.53
N ILE A 324 -5.10 8.20 -19.71
CA ILE A 324 -4.81 6.78 -19.82
C ILE A 324 -5.46 6.11 -18.60
N LEU A 325 -6.35 5.16 -18.86
CA LEU A 325 -7.08 4.48 -17.79
C LEU A 325 -6.22 3.41 -17.11
N ASP A 326 -6.20 3.46 -15.79
CA ASP A 326 -5.88 2.32 -14.96
C ASP A 326 -7.18 1.78 -14.38
N MET A 327 -7.62 0.64 -14.86
CA MET A 327 -8.86 -0.01 -14.42
C MET A 327 -8.70 -0.69 -13.07
N GLY A 328 -7.49 -0.74 -12.54
CA GLY A 328 -7.17 -1.17 -11.19
C GLY A 328 -7.78 -2.52 -10.81
N TYR A 329 -8.00 -2.67 -9.54
CA TYR A 329 -8.67 -3.79 -8.92
C TYR A 329 -10.21 -3.70 -8.94
N ALA A 330 -10.78 -3.01 -9.90
CA ALA A 330 -12.23 -2.95 -10.04
C ALA A 330 -12.77 -4.38 -10.13
N ASN A 331 -13.67 -4.74 -9.21
CA ASN A 331 -14.31 -6.05 -9.07
C ASN A 331 -13.52 -7.18 -8.37
N GLY A 332 -12.86 -6.88 -7.27
CA GLY A 332 -12.36 -7.92 -6.36
C GLY A 332 -11.05 -8.59 -6.79
N GLY A 333 -10.13 -7.83 -7.33
CA GLY A 333 -8.75 -8.26 -7.50
C GLY A 333 -8.42 -8.94 -8.82
N THR A 334 -9.31 -8.89 -9.81
CA THR A 334 -8.99 -9.40 -11.14
C THR A 334 -8.59 -8.24 -12.03
N ALA A 335 -7.32 -8.16 -12.41
CA ALA A 335 -6.88 -7.23 -13.44
C ALA A 335 -7.74 -7.46 -14.68
N ILE A 336 -8.35 -6.39 -15.20
CA ILE A 336 -9.06 -6.48 -16.49
C ILE A 336 -7.99 -6.54 -17.56
N THR A 337 -7.53 -7.75 -17.83
CA THR A 337 -6.54 -8.03 -18.86
C THR A 337 -7.25 -8.26 -20.20
N GLU A 338 -6.66 -7.65 -21.22
CA GLU A 338 -6.74 -7.96 -22.65
C GLU A 338 -8.12 -8.15 -23.30
N ASN A 339 -8.33 -7.44 -24.39
CA ASN A 339 -9.43 -7.53 -25.37
C ASN A 339 -10.76 -6.84 -25.04
N SER A 340 -10.87 -6.02 -24.02
CA SER A 340 -12.01 -5.11 -23.94
C SER A 340 -11.58 -3.69 -24.32
N SER A 341 -12.48 -2.93 -24.91
CA SER A 341 -12.32 -1.47 -25.12
C SER A 341 -12.13 -0.70 -23.80
N TYR A 342 -12.05 -1.40 -22.68
CA TYR A 342 -11.95 -0.90 -21.32
C TYR A 342 -10.70 -1.41 -20.59
N ALA A 343 -9.71 -1.96 -21.30
CA ALA A 343 -8.51 -2.47 -20.65
C ALA A 343 -7.68 -1.33 -20.07
N SER A 344 -6.98 -1.58 -18.95
CA SER A 344 -5.97 -0.70 -18.43
C SER A 344 -4.91 -0.39 -19.50
N GLY A 345 -4.39 0.84 -19.52
CA GLY A 345 -3.48 1.32 -20.53
C GLY A 345 -4.15 1.88 -21.79
N ASN A 346 -5.48 1.83 -21.90
CA ASN A 346 -6.16 2.49 -23.02
C ASN A 346 -6.09 4.02 -22.86
N MET A 347 -5.71 4.68 -23.94
CA MET A 347 -5.67 6.13 -24.06
C MET A 347 -7.01 6.64 -24.55
N PHE A 348 -7.51 7.70 -23.94
CA PHE A 348 -8.74 8.37 -24.32
C PHE A 348 -8.51 9.87 -24.44
N SER A 349 -9.14 10.48 -25.46
CA SER A 349 -9.35 11.92 -25.45
C SER A 349 -10.29 12.27 -24.32
N ILE A 350 -9.98 13.36 -23.63
CA ILE A 350 -10.79 13.81 -22.50
C ILE A 350 -12.04 14.49 -23.07
N ALA A 351 -13.21 13.98 -22.70
CA ALA A 351 -14.50 14.57 -23.09
C ALA A 351 -14.83 15.75 -22.16
N GLU A 352 -15.26 16.87 -22.73
CA GLU A 352 -15.73 18.07 -22.02
C GLU A 352 -17.16 18.40 -22.48
N GLU A 353 -18.01 18.90 -21.56
CA GLU A 353 -19.42 19.13 -21.87
C GLU A 353 -19.67 20.29 -22.85
N GLU A 354 -18.90 21.39 -22.79
CA GLU A 354 -19.20 22.62 -23.56
C GLU A 354 -18.06 23.08 -24.48
N THR A 355 -16.81 22.83 -24.13
CA THR A 355 -15.64 23.30 -24.86
C THR A 355 -14.47 22.33 -24.72
N ASN A 356 -13.71 22.14 -25.78
CA ASN A 356 -12.56 21.25 -25.74
C ASN A 356 -11.27 22.02 -25.42
N HIS A 357 -11.08 22.42 -24.16
CA HIS A 357 -9.91 23.16 -23.70
C HIS A 357 -8.64 22.29 -23.64
N LEU A 358 -8.80 21.00 -23.45
CA LEU A 358 -7.69 20.07 -23.23
C LEU A 358 -7.14 19.47 -24.53
N SER A 359 -7.74 19.76 -25.69
CA SER A 359 -7.25 19.35 -26.99
C SER A 359 -6.69 20.53 -27.77
N ASN A 360 -5.62 20.31 -28.55
CA ASN A 360 -4.93 21.33 -29.36
C ASN A 360 -4.58 22.59 -28.56
N ILE A 361 -3.94 22.39 -27.42
CA ILE A 361 -3.61 23.48 -26.49
C ILE A 361 -2.60 24.40 -27.17
N GLU A 362 -2.98 25.67 -27.40
CA GLU A 362 -2.15 26.68 -28.06
C GLU A 362 -1.02 27.21 -27.17
N LYS A 363 -0.91 26.76 -25.92
CA LYS A 363 0.10 27.17 -24.94
C LYS A 363 1.05 26.03 -24.62
N GLU A 364 2.24 26.38 -24.19
CA GLU A 364 3.17 25.41 -23.62
C GLU A 364 2.59 24.86 -22.31
N VAL A 365 2.41 23.56 -22.22
CA VAL A 365 2.08 22.90 -20.96
C VAL A 365 3.40 22.69 -20.20
N VAL A 366 3.63 23.55 -19.22
CA VAL A 366 4.87 23.56 -18.44
C VAL A 366 4.90 22.38 -17.48
N ASP A 367 3.81 22.17 -16.75
CA ASP A 367 3.66 21.07 -15.83
C ASP A 367 2.19 20.79 -15.49
N ALA A 368 1.90 19.57 -15.03
CA ALA A 368 0.60 19.21 -14.50
C ALA A 368 0.81 18.32 -13.25
N LEU A 369 0.19 18.70 -12.16
CA LEU A 369 0.32 18.03 -10.88
C LEU A 369 -1.03 17.57 -10.38
N PRO A 370 -1.13 16.37 -9.82
CA PRO A 370 -2.32 15.94 -9.12
C PRO A 370 -2.53 16.81 -7.88
N ALA A 371 -3.74 17.26 -7.68
CA ALA A 371 -4.15 18.05 -6.53
C ALA A 371 -5.11 17.24 -5.64
N PRO A 372 -5.07 17.44 -4.30
CA PRO A 372 -6.06 16.83 -3.44
C PRO A 372 -7.45 17.34 -3.81
N TYR A 373 -8.37 16.44 -4.03
CA TYR A 373 -9.78 16.74 -4.22
C TYR A 373 -10.46 16.85 -2.86
N ASP A 374 -11.29 17.88 -2.69
CA ASP A 374 -12.14 17.97 -1.52
C ASP A 374 -13.35 17.04 -1.69
N SER A 375 -13.17 15.80 -1.26
CA SER A 375 -14.18 14.75 -1.36
C SER A 375 -15.42 14.97 -0.47
N TYR A 376 -15.51 16.11 0.21
CA TYR A 376 -16.59 16.34 1.17
C TYR A 376 -17.98 16.38 0.52
N ASN A 377 -18.05 16.61 -0.78
CA ASN A 377 -19.31 16.70 -1.52
C ASN A 377 -19.54 15.60 -2.56
N ASP A 378 -18.59 14.71 -2.80
CA ASP A 378 -18.77 13.66 -3.81
C ASP A 378 -18.81 12.27 -3.19
N ILE A 379 -20.03 11.79 -2.97
CA ILE A 379 -20.31 10.44 -2.44
C ILE A 379 -20.23 9.38 -3.57
N THR A 380 -20.10 9.76 -4.84
CA THR A 380 -20.41 8.85 -5.95
C THR A 380 -19.27 8.59 -6.93
N GLY A 381 -18.14 9.24 -6.84
CA GLY A 381 -17.09 8.97 -7.80
C GLY A 381 -15.79 9.71 -7.54
N ALA A 382 -14.73 8.97 -7.46
CA ALA A 382 -13.39 9.51 -7.38
C ALA A 382 -13.05 10.26 -8.66
N ALA A 383 -13.02 11.58 -8.59
CA ALA A 383 -12.45 12.41 -9.63
C ALA A 383 -10.99 12.71 -9.27
N ALA A 384 -10.09 12.55 -10.24
CA ALA A 384 -8.69 12.94 -10.09
C ALA A 384 -8.58 14.45 -10.42
N CYS A 385 -8.24 15.26 -9.44
CA CYS A 385 -8.01 16.69 -9.65
C CYS A 385 -6.59 16.96 -10.12
N TRP A 386 -6.48 17.87 -11.08
CA TRP A 386 -5.21 18.28 -11.66
C TRP A 386 -5.10 19.80 -11.63
N VAL A 387 -3.88 20.26 -11.40
CA VAL A 387 -3.51 21.66 -11.57
C VAL A 387 -2.42 21.71 -12.62
N THR A 388 -2.70 22.38 -13.74
CA THR A 388 -1.80 22.47 -14.88
C THR A 388 -1.32 23.90 -15.05
N LEU A 389 -0.02 24.08 -15.14
CA LEU A 389 0.63 25.35 -15.41
C LEU A 389 0.89 25.47 -16.91
N LEU A 390 0.35 26.51 -17.51
CA LEU A 390 0.53 26.82 -18.92
C LEU A 390 1.27 28.14 -19.08
N LYS A 391 2.00 28.27 -20.21
CA LYS A 391 2.75 29.46 -20.56
C LYS A 391 2.44 29.84 -22.00
N ASP A 392 2.13 31.11 -22.25
CA ASP A 392 1.94 31.64 -23.58
C ASP A 392 3.25 32.21 -24.19
N ASP A 393 3.20 32.59 -25.47
CA ASP A 393 4.35 33.15 -26.21
C ASP A 393 4.84 34.50 -25.61
N ALA A 394 4.01 35.19 -24.86
CA ALA A 394 4.37 36.40 -24.13
C ALA A 394 4.94 36.14 -22.73
N ASN A 395 5.25 34.91 -22.39
CA ASN A 395 5.70 34.43 -21.07
C ASN A 395 4.71 34.77 -19.94
N ARG A 396 3.42 34.79 -20.22
CA ARG A 396 2.37 34.88 -19.21
C ARG A 396 1.95 33.47 -18.83
N TYR A 397 1.59 33.30 -17.59
CA TYR A 397 1.24 31.98 -17.05
C TYR A 397 -0.24 31.94 -16.71
N ASP A 398 -0.88 30.84 -17.08
CA ASP A 398 -2.23 30.48 -16.64
C ASP A 398 -2.15 29.24 -15.78
N LEU A 399 -3.05 29.15 -14.82
CA LEU A 399 -3.25 27.97 -13.99
C LEU A 399 -4.63 27.40 -14.31
N TRP A 400 -4.65 26.18 -14.80
CA TRP A 400 -5.88 25.43 -15.02
C TRP A 400 -6.06 24.43 -13.90
N SER A 401 -7.29 24.35 -13.38
CA SER A 401 -7.68 23.33 -12.42
C SER A 401 -8.88 22.57 -12.97
N PHE A 402 -8.79 21.26 -12.99
CA PHE A 402 -9.87 20.41 -13.49
C PHE A 402 -9.84 19.04 -12.82
N ALA A 403 -10.99 18.36 -12.84
CA ALA A 403 -11.13 17.00 -12.36
C ALA A 403 -11.32 16.06 -13.53
N LEU A 404 -10.63 14.92 -13.51
CA LEU A 404 -10.79 13.85 -14.48
C LEU A 404 -11.46 12.64 -13.83
N ARG A 405 -12.49 12.13 -14.47
CA ARG A 405 -13.16 10.90 -14.10
C ARG A 405 -13.00 9.87 -15.19
N GLY A 406 -12.44 8.72 -14.86
CA GLY A 406 -12.46 7.55 -15.73
C GLY A 406 -13.78 6.79 -15.59
N ASN A 407 -14.38 6.40 -16.70
CA ASN A 407 -15.51 5.52 -16.73
C ASN A 407 -15.35 4.47 -17.85
N ARG A 408 -16.30 3.53 -17.97
CA ARG A 408 -16.23 2.47 -18.99
C ARG A 408 -16.27 2.99 -20.44
N ARG A 409 -16.57 4.25 -20.67
CA ARG A 409 -16.66 4.87 -21.99
C ARG A 409 -15.45 5.73 -22.33
N GLY A 410 -14.61 6.06 -21.33
CA GLY A 410 -13.42 6.89 -21.50
C GLY A 410 -13.11 7.75 -20.30
N VAL A 411 -12.57 8.92 -20.55
CA VAL A 411 -12.20 9.93 -19.54
C VAL A 411 -13.05 11.17 -19.77
N GLU A 412 -13.66 11.66 -18.71
CA GLU A 412 -14.50 12.86 -18.71
C GLU A 412 -13.83 13.93 -17.83
N CYS A 413 -13.90 15.20 -18.28
CA CYS A 413 -13.48 16.36 -17.50
C CYS A 413 -14.68 16.94 -16.76
N GLU A 414 -14.53 17.11 -15.48
CA GLU A 414 -15.49 17.80 -14.60
C GLU A 414 -14.82 19.03 -14.01
N ASP A 415 -15.58 20.06 -13.71
CA ASP A 415 -15.15 21.23 -12.96
C ASP A 415 -13.87 21.92 -13.51
N PHE A 416 -13.89 22.35 -14.76
CA PHE A 416 -12.77 23.05 -15.38
C PHE A 416 -12.75 24.54 -14.98
N TYR A 417 -11.64 25.00 -14.40
CA TYR A 417 -11.45 26.37 -13.98
C TYR A 417 -10.14 26.95 -14.52
N VAL A 418 -10.18 28.19 -14.98
CA VAL A 418 -9.00 28.95 -15.42
C VAL A 418 -8.75 30.11 -14.46
N SER A 419 -7.56 30.19 -13.91
CA SER A 419 -7.07 31.31 -13.15
C SER A 419 -5.88 31.96 -13.86
N THR A 420 -6.00 33.17 -14.33
CA THR A 420 -4.89 33.96 -14.88
C THR A 420 -4.19 34.72 -13.76
N THR A 421 -2.96 34.36 -13.48
CA THR A 421 -2.14 35.10 -12.51
C THR A 421 -1.45 36.27 -13.19
N PRO A 422 -1.66 37.55 -12.77
CA PRO A 422 -0.84 38.65 -13.28
C PRO A 422 0.62 38.40 -12.86
N SER A 423 1.49 38.24 -13.82
CA SER A 423 2.89 37.92 -13.60
C SER A 423 3.64 39.11 -13.01
N ARG A 424 3.72 39.25 -11.69
CA ARG A 424 4.70 40.19 -11.12
C ARG A 424 5.97 39.52 -10.57
N HIS A 425 6.05 38.21 -10.41
CA HIS A 425 7.23 37.54 -9.86
C HIS A 425 7.42 36.06 -10.27
N ALA A 426 7.04 35.61 -11.45
CA ALA A 426 7.47 34.32 -11.93
C ALA A 426 8.89 34.41 -12.51
N LYS A 427 9.88 34.58 -11.65
CA LYS A 427 11.23 34.09 -12.00
C LYS A 427 11.17 32.56 -11.92
N GLU A 428 11.72 31.91 -12.96
CA GLU A 428 11.91 30.47 -13.05
C GLU A 428 12.26 29.86 -11.68
N LYS A 429 11.27 29.39 -11.00
CA LYS A 429 11.43 28.45 -9.89
C LYS A 429 10.63 27.24 -10.32
N SER A 430 11.34 26.16 -10.58
CA SER A 430 10.72 24.84 -10.58
C SER A 430 9.78 24.77 -9.38
N ILE A 431 8.55 24.40 -9.62
CA ILE A 431 7.58 24.17 -8.55
C ILE A 431 8.07 22.91 -7.85
N THR A 432 8.83 23.11 -6.78
CA THR A 432 9.17 22.00 -5.88
C THR A 432 7.92 21.75 -5.07
N THR A 433 7.14 20.78 -5.49
CA THR A 433 5.92 20.42 -4.79
C THR A 433 6.29 19.68 -3.53
N LEU A 434 6.08 20.33 -2.39
CA LEU A 434 6.09 19.65 -1.10
C LEU A 434 4.74 18.93 -0.99
N ILE A 435 4.67 17.69 -1.43
CA ILE A 435 3.49 16.87 -1.23
C ILE A 435 3.56 16.29 0.17
N GLN A 436 2.94 16.97 1.13
CA GLN A 436 2.75 16.45 2.47
C GLN A 436 1.49 15.57 2.44
N ARG A 437 1.66 14.26 2.39
CA ARG A 437 0.58 13.29 2.53
C ARG A 437 0.72 12.53 3.85
N LYS A 438 -0.39 12.03 4.37
CA LYS A 438 -0.36 10.98 5.41
C LYS A 438 0.35 9.76 4.82
N GLY A 439 1.60 9.56 5.15
CA GLY A 439 2.46 8.56 4.55
C GLY A 439 3.85 9.13 4.29
N ARG A 440 4.54 8.64 3.32
CA ARG A 440 5.84 9.15 2.89
C ARG A 440 5.71 10.50 2.20
N SER A 441 6.63 11.38 2.49
CA SER A 441 6.84 12.58 1.70
C SER A 441 8.12 12.43 0.91
N VAL A 442 8.04 12.59 -0.39
CA VAL A 442 9.19 12.57 -1.30
C VAL A 442 9.59 14.01 -1.58
N CYS A 443 10.78 14.41 -1.20
CA CYS A 443 11.32 15.72 -1.49
C CYS A 443 12.44 15.59 -2.52
N CYS A 444 12.25 16.15 -3.70
CA CYS A 444 13.29 16.27 -4.71
C CYS A 444 13.95 17.66 -4.59
N SER A 445 15.22 17.71 -4.23
CA SER A 445 15.99 18.95 -4.25
C SER A 445 16.73 19.05 -5.56
N THR A 446 16.25 19.88 -6.49
CA THR A 446 17.06 20.31 -7.65
C THR A 446 17.93 21.47 -7.22
N ARG A 447 19.24 21.29 -7.24
CA ARG A 447 20.21 22.37 -7.08
C ARG A 447 20.17 23.25 -8.35
N THR A 448 19.61 24.44 -8.25
CA THR A 448 19.96 25.51 -9.20
C THR A 448 21.29 26.09 -8.75
N SER A 449 22.32 25.87 -9.55
CA SER A 449 23.59 26.60 -9.44
C SER A 449 23.31 28.10 -9.64
N CYS A 450 23.76 28.92 -8.69
CA CYS A 450 23.95 30.37 -8.90
C CYS A 450 25.07 30.61 -9.89
#